data_e58fc425e320098591619014529ce0b7
#
_entry.id   e58fc425e320098591619014529ce0b7
#
_cell.length_a   1.000
_cell.length_b   1.000
_cell.length_c   1.000
_cell.angle_alpha   90.00
_cell.angle_beta   90.00
_cell.angle_gamma   90.00
#
_symmetry.space_group_name_H-M   'P 1'
#
loop_
_entity.id
_entity.type
_entity.pdbx_description
1 polymer ?
#
loop_
_entity_poly.entity_id
_entity_poly.type
_entity_poly.pdbx_seq_one_letter_code
_entity_poly.pdbx_strand_id
1 'polypeptide(L)'
;MIMKKKMLWKDAGQAITHSFGRWLAILLLMAVSAFALIGLKMTGPDMRQTATSFFAKYKLADVTVMSNYGLDKTDRKIIKSQSGIKEAAFGYLQDSRVSGKNTDLRIYSISSKVSASQIVSGRQPKKDNEIALSYLLKGKYKLGQTISLQTPGNLKAKKFKITGFIRSSESIDRSNIGQTSAGDGQLDGVAEVAKSAFKKNTPYAIARIRYKKAASMYAYSSKYHNYVAAKQDQLQKELKKHGKKRYSSSKNKLAEQEAKLSSAKQKLKEAQKQLKAQACSSCSRPGPGQAGRKEADQARQSTG
;
A
#
# COMPACT_ATOMS: atom_id res chain seq x y z
N MET A 1 -72.83 33.21 4.42
CA MET A 1 -71.52 32.80 4.95
C MET A 1 -70.30 33.33 4.18
N ILE A 2 -70.48 33.76 2.94
CA ILE A 2 -69.42 34.26 2.04
C ILE A 2 -68.94 35.70 2.38
N MET A 3 -69.82 36.54 2.89
CA MET A 3 -69.49 37.95 3.26
C MET A 3 -68.46 38.06 4.41
N LYS A 4 -68.48 37.18 5.41
CA LYS A 4 -67.51 37.19 6.52
C LYS A 4 -66.06 36.91 6.07
N LYS A 5 -65.86 36.08 5.02
CA LYS A 5 -64.55 35.78 4.49
C LYS A 5 -63.87 37.01 3.79
N LYS A 6 -64.66 37.81 3.04
CA LYS A 6 -64.14 39.01 2.38
C LYS A 6 -63.65 40.06 3.37
N MET A 7 -64.37 40.24 4.49
CA MET A 7 -64.00 41.21 5.54
C MET A 7 -62.71 40.78 6.26
N LEU A 8 -62.53 39.47 6.59
CA LEU A 8 -61.33 38.91 7.17
C LEU A 8 -60.08 39.13 6.27
N TRP A 9 -60.23 38.93 4.95
CA TRP A 9 -59.16 39.19 4.01
C TRP A 9 -58.78 40.65 3.88
N LYS A 10 -59.76 41.57 4.00
CA LYS A 10 -59.54 43.03 3.99
C LYS A 10 -58.83 43.49 5.26
N ASP A 11 -59.25 42.99 6.43
CA ASP A 11 -58.61 43.28 7.72
C ASP A 11 -57.20 42.70 7.79
N ALA A 12 -56.97 41.47 7.28
CA ALA A 12 -55.64 40.86 7.16
C ALA A 12 -54.72 41.69 6.23
N GLY A 13 -55.24 42.17 5.11
CA GLY A 13 -54.49 43.06 4.16
C GLY A 13 -54.11 44.39 4.79
N GLN A 14 -55.03 45.01 5.57
CA GLN A 14 -54.74 46.24 6.29
C GLN A 14 -53.72 46.05 7.42
N ALA A 15 -53.80 44.97 8.17
CA ALA A 15 -52.80 44.63 9.19
C ALA A 15 -51.39 44.45 8.61
N ILE A 16 -51.28 43.79 7.44
CA ILE A 16 -50.02 43.63 6.74
C ILE A 16 -49.43 44.96 6.28
N THR A 17 -50.24 45.85 5.68
CA THR A 17 -49.80 47.17 5.18
C THR A 17 -49.40 48.10 6.32
N HIS A 18 -50.10 48.08 7.46
CA HIS A 18 -49.77 48.89 8.63
C HIS A 18 -48.54 48.48 9.39
N SER A 19 -48.15 47.18 9.28
CA SER A 19 -47.00 46.58 9.95
C SER A 19 -46.07 45.89 8.97
N PHE A 20 -45.93 46.41 7.77
CA PHE A 20 -45.18 45.79 6.68
C PHE A 20 -43.78 45.37 7.06
N GLY A 21 -43.05 46.18 7.83
CA GLY A 21 -41.69 45.86 8.29
C GLY A 21 -41.66 44.62 9.22
N ARG A 22 -42.59 44.51 10.13
CA ARG A 22 -42.67 43.32 11.03
C ARG A 22 -43.08 42.06 10.25
N TRP A 23 -44.04 42.17 9.36
CA TRP A 23 -44.49 41.05 8.51
C TRP A 23 -43.37 40.58 7.61
N LEU A 24 -42.63 41.51 6.96
CA LEU A 24 -41.49 41.18 6.11
C LEU A 24 -40.36 40.55 6.90
N ALA A 25 -40.07 41.05 8.10
CA ALA A 25 -39.04 40.44 8.97
C ALA A 25 -39.35 39.00 9.36
N ILE A 26 -40.64 38.72 9.72
CA ILE A 26 -41.06 37.34 10.06
C ILE A 26 -41.01 36.44 8.83
N LEU A 27 -41.44 36.93 7.66
CA LEU A 27 -41.39 36.18 6.41
C LEU A 27 -39.93 35.83 6.01
N LEU A 28 -39.03 36.80 6.10
CA LEU A 28 -37.60 36.60 5.82
C LEU A 28 -36.99 35.61 6.81
N LEU A 29 -37.31 35.72 8.10
CA LEU A 29 -36.82 34.78 9.12
C LEU A 29 -37.27 33.33 8.83
N MET A 30 -38.56 33.16 8.50
CA MET A 30 -39.08 31.83 8.10
C MET A 30 -38.43 31.32 6.82
N ALA A 31 -38.24 32.20 5.82
CA ALA A 31 -37.60 31.83 4.57
C ALA A 31 -36.12 31.38 4.80
N VAL A 32 -35.35 32.14 5.58
CA VAL A 32 -33.97 31.77 5.94
C VAL A 32 -33.91 30.45 6.70
N SER A 33 -34.82 30.28 7.66
CA SER A 33 -34.91 29.02 8.44
C SER A 33 -35.24 27.82 7.55
N ALA A 34 -36.18 27.96 6.63
CA ALA A 34 -36.55 26.94 5.65
C ALA A 34 -35.37 26.62 4.70
N PHE A 35 -34.68 27.65 4.20
CA PHE A 35 -33.51 27.52 3.35
C PHE A 35 -32.37 26.77 4.07
N ALA A 36 -32.09 27.13 5.32
CA ALA A 36 -31.06 26.48 6.12
C ALA A 36 -31.40 25.00 6.35
N LEU A 37 -32.67 24.68 6.69
CA LEU A 37 -33.10 23.29 6.91
C LEU A 37 -33.03 22.47 5.64
N ILE A 38 -33.47 22.99 4.49
CA ILE A 38 -33.41 22.29 3.20
C ILE A 38 -31.97 22.11 2.78
N GLY A 39 -31.14 23.15 2.86
CA GLY A 39 -29.72 23.08 2.53
C GLY A 39 -28.97 21.99 3.32
N LEU A 40 -29.18 21.96 4.64
CA LEU A 40 -28.60 20.93 5.51
C LEU A 40 -29.08 19.51 5.14
N LYS A 41 -30.37 19.34 4.87
CA LYS A 41 -30.92 18.02 4.48
C LYS A 41 -30.43 17.55 3.12
N MET A 42 -30.21 18.44 2.16
CA MET A 42 -29.74 18.09 0.80
C MET A 42 -28.25 17.82 0.74
N THR A 43 -27.44 18.41 1.63
CA THR A 43 -25.98 18.25 1.63
C THR A 43 -25.54 16.79 1.70
N GLY A 44 -26.13 15.99 2.59
CA GLY A 44 -25.78 14.59 2.75
C GLY A 44 -26.05 13.72 1.50
N PRO A 45 -27.25 13.73 0.93
CA PRO A 45 -27.55 13.06 -0.34
C PRO A 45 -26.63 13.50 -1.50
N ASP A 46 -26.39 14.79 -1.67
CA ASP A 46 -25.56 15.32 -2.75
C ASP A 46 -24.09 14.89 -2.65
N MET A 47 -23.54 14.91 -1.43
CA MET A 47 -22.19 14.40 -1.18
C MET A 47 -22.08 12.89 -1.52
N ARG A 48 -23.08 12.09 -1.13
CA ARG A 48 -23.11 10.66 -1.44
C ARG A 48 -23.25 10.40 -2.94
N GLN A 49 -24.09 11.17 -3.62
CA GLN A 49 -24.27 11.08 -5.08
C GLN A 49 -22.97 11.41 -5.81
N THR A 50 -22.30 12.49 -5.43
CA THR A 50 -21.01 12.90 -5.99
C THR A 50 -19.94 11.83 -5.76
N ALA A 51 -19.84 11.32 -4.54
CA ALA A 51 -18.90 10.24 -4.20
C ALA A 51 -19.20 8.95 -4.99
N THR A 52 -20.47 8.55 -5.08
CA THR A 52 -20.88 7.36 -5.87
C THR A 52 -20.49 7.50 -7.33
N SER A 53 -20.74 8.67 -7.94
CA SER A 53 -20.39 8.96 -9.33
C SER A 53 -18.86 8.91 -9.54
N PHE A 54 -18.10 9.47 -8.61
CA PHE A 54 -16.64 9.41 -8.63
C PHE A 54 -16.11 7.97 -8.52
N PHE A 55 -16.61 7.19 -7.57
CA PHE A 55 -16.21 5.79 -7.37
C PHE A 55 -16.58 4.90 -8.56
N ALA A 56 -17.75 5.12 -9.15
CA ALA A 56 -18.16 4.40 -10.35
C ALA A 56 -17.25 4.71 -11.54
N LYS A 57 -16.95 6.01 -11.78
CA LYS A 57 -16.07 6.48 -12.86
C LYS A 57 -14.67 5.88 -12.75
N TYR A 58 -14.09 5.85 -11.56
CA TYR A 58 -12.73 5.35 -11.34
C TYR A 58 -12.68 3.88 -10.91
N LYS A 59 -13.82 3.18 -10.99
CA LYS A 59 -13.94 1.74 -10.75
C LYS A 59 -13.34 1.31 -9.41
N LEU A 60 -13.72 1.99 -8.32
CA LEU A 60 -13.24 1.65 -6.98
C LEU A 60 -13.42 0.17 -6.69
N ALA A 61 -12.42 -0.46 -6.09
CA ALA A 61 -12.48 -1.85 -5.66
C ALA A 61 -13.52 -2.06 -4.56
N ASP A 62 -14.27 -3.16 -4.62
CA ASP A 62 -15.17 -3.57 -3.53
C ASP A 62 -14.38 -4.22 -2.39
N VAL A 63 -13.31 -4.98 -2.74
CA VAL A 63 -12.40 -5.60 -1.78
C VAL A 63 -10.95 -5.41 -2.25
N THR A 64 -10.10 -5.00 -1.31
CA THR A 64 -8.65 -4.90 -1.52
C THR A 64 -7.92 -5.86 -0.61
N VAL A 65 -7.04 -6.67 -1.16
CA VAL A 65 -6.17 -7.60 -0.43
C VAL A 65 -4.75 -7.06 -0.48
N MET A 66 -4.13 -6.88 0.67
CA MET A 66 -2.72 -6.49 0.78
C MET A 66 -1.92 -7.59 1.48
N SER A 67 -0.67 -7.78 1.06
CA SER A 67 0.24 -8.76 1.66
C SER A 67 1.65 -8.20 1.75
N ASN A 68 2.20 -8.17 2.96
CA ASN A 68 3.58 -7.74 3.21
C ASN A 68 4.61 -8.73 2.65
N TYR A 69 4.22 -10.01 2.52
CA TYR A 69 5.08 -11.08 1.99
C TYR A 69 4.84 -11.35 0.50
N GLY A 70 3.99 -10.56 -0.14
CA GLY A 70 3.58 -10.72 -1.52
C GLY A 70 2.53 -11.82 -1.72
N LEU A 71 1.82 -11.72 -2.85
CA LEU A 71 0.80 -12.66 -3.31
C LEU A 71 1.44 -13.65 -4.28
N ASP A 72 1.52 -14.91 -3.91
CA ASP A 72 2.08 -15.98 -4.74
C ASP A 72 1.12 -16.42 -5.87
N LYS A 73 1.52 -17.44 -6.64
CA LYS A 73 0.71 -17.97 -7.74
C LYS A 73 -0.61 -18.57 -7.24
N THR A 74 -0.59 -19.20 -6.05
CA THR A 74 -1.77 -19.83 -5.44
C THR A 74 -2.72 -18.78 -4.88
N ASP A 75 -2.21 -17.75 -4.17
CA ASP A 75 -3.03 -16.62 -3.71
C ASP A 75 -3.77 -15.97 -4.88
N ARG A 76 -3.07 -15.75 -6.00
CA ARG A 76 -3.67 -15.19 -7.21
C ARG A 76 -4.73 -16.09 -7.84
N LYS A 77 -4.54 -17.43 -7.79
CA LYS A 77 -5.56 -18.39 -8.23
C LYS A 77 -6.79 -18.32 -7.32
N ILE A 78 -6.60 -18.36 -6.00
CA ILE A 78 -7.69 -18.23 -5.01
C ILE A 78 -8.49 -16.95 -5.26
N ILE A 79 -7.82 -15.82 -5.43
CA ILE A 79 -8.48 -14.55 -5.70
C ILE A 79 -9.27 -14.63 -7.02
N LYS A 80 -8.68 -15.12 -8.08
CA LYS A 80 -9.35 -15.19 -9.41
C LYS A 80 -10.49 -16.21 -9.46
N SER A 81 -10.45 -17.25 -8.66
CA SER A 81 -11.50 -18.31 -8.62
C SER A 81 -12.73 -17.92 -7.81
N GLN A 82 -12.70 -16.78 -7.11
CA GLN A 82 -13.87 -16.31 -6.35
C GLN A 82 -15.09 -16.09 -7.26
N SER A 83 -16.24 -16.59 -6.82
CA SER A 83 -17.48 -16.47 -7.60
C SER A 83 -17.96 -15.03 -7.70
N GLY A 84 -18.42 -14.65 -8.89
CA GLY A 84 -19.03 -13.34 -9.13
C GLY A 84 -18.05 -12.20 -9.36
N ILE A 85 -16.77 -12.45 -9.56
CA ILE A 85 -15.79 -11.42 -9.92
C ILE A 85 -16.17 -10.81 -11.26
N LYS A 86 -16.16 -9.47 -11.32
CA LYS A 86 -16.23 -8.67 -12.53
C LYS A 86 -14.84 -8.37 -13.06
N GLU A 87 -13.97 -7.86 -12.21
CA GLU A 87 -12.58 -7.49 -12.53
C GLU A 87 -11.68 -7.73 -11.32
N ALA A 88 -10.46 -8.19 -11.56
CA ALA A 88 -9.40 -8.26 -10.55
C ALA A 88 -8.10 -7.69 -11.12
N ALA A 89 -7.47 -6.79 -10.37
CA ALA A 89 -6.21 -6.16 -10.73
C ALA A 89 -5.16 -6.43 -9.67
N PHE A 90 -3.98 -6.90 -10.09
CA PHE A 90 -2.82 -7.12 -9.22
C PHE A 90 -1.81 -6.01 -9.44
N GLY A 91 -1.23 -5.51 -8.35
CA GLY A 91 -0.30 -4.41 -8.37
C GLY A 91 0.85 -4.59 -7.39
N TYR A 92 1.82 -3.71 -7.52
CA TYR A 92 2.96 -3.59 -6.63
C TYR A 92 2.73 -2.45 -5.65
N LEU A 93 3.36 -2.54 -4.50
CA LEU A 93 3.30 -1.55 -3.43
C LEU A 93 4.68 -1.42 -2.79
N GLN A 94 5.09 -0.20 -2.48
CA GLN A 94 6.31 0.11 -1.75
C GLN A 94 6.08 1.36 -0.91
N ASP A 95 6.31 1.25 0.39
CA ASP A 95 6.33 2.42 1.27
C ASP A 95 7.76 2.98 1.34
N SER A 96 7.89 4.30 1.29
CA SER A 96 9.18 4.97 1.39
C SER A 96 9.03 6.42 1.85
N ARG A 97 10.01 6.92 2.61
CA ARG A 97 10.15 8.33 2.98
C ARG A 97 10.91 9.10 1.91
N VAL A 98 10.50 10.34 1.67
CA VAL A 98 11.23 11.26 0.80
C VAL A 98 12.46 11.79 1.53
N SER A 99 13.65 11.65 0.90
CA SER A 99 14.92 12.11 1.48
C SER A 99 14.91 13.62 1.72
N GLY A 100 15.33 14.05 2.90
CA GLY A 100 15.42 15.47 3.28
C GLY A 100 14.06 16.12 3.57
N LYS A 101 12.97 15.36 3.62
CA LYS A 101 11.64 15.84 3.99
C LYS A 101 10.90 14.79 4.81
N ASN A 102 10.16 15.23 5.84
CA ASN A 102 9.23 14.38 6.57
C ASN A 102 7.98 14.17 5.70
N THR A 103 8.06 13.26 4.74
CA THR A 103 6.94 12.90 3.87
C THR A 103 7.03 11.42 3.57
N ASP A 104 6.10 10.67 4.12
CA ASP A 104 5.99 9.23 3.97
C ASP A 104 4.95 8.90 2.90
N LEU A 105 5.39 8.18 1.89
CA LEU A 105 4.61 7.86 0.69
C LEU A 105 4.36 6.37 0.59
N ARG A 106 3.13 6.00 0.27
CA ARG A 106 2.79 4.68 -0.25
C ARG A 106 2.75 4.74 -1.76
N ILE A 107 3.67 4.05 -2.40
CA ILE A 107 3.89 4.07 -3.83
C ILE A 107 3.27 2.83 -4.45
N TYR A 108 2.25 3.04 -5.28
CA TYR A 108 1.57 1.99 -6.02
C TYR A 108 2.03 1.91 -7.46
N SER A 109 1.97 0.73 -8.05
CA SER A 109 1.97 0.63 -9.51
C SER A 109 0.62 1.10 -10.05
N ILE A 110 0.63 1.87 -11.15
CA ILE A 110 -0.58 2.36 -11.83
C ILE A 110 -1.54 1.22 -12.11
N SER A 111 -2.81 1.44 -11.77
CA SER A 111 -3.92 0.55 -12.09
C SER A 111 -4.93 1.27 -13.00
N SER A 112 -5.20 0.70 -14.18
CA SER A 112 -6.18 1.24 -15.13
C SER A 112 -7.53 0.51 -15.09
N LYS A 113 -7.53 -0.72 -14.59
CA LYS A 113 -8.73 -1.59 -14.61
C LYS A 113 -9.61 -1.40 -13.39
N VAL A 114 -9.02 -1.37 -12.19
CA VAL A 114 -9.72 -1.28 -10.91
C VAL A 114 -9.01 -0.24 -10.05
N SER A 115 -9.77 0.60 -9.36
CA SER A 115 -9.27 1.71 -8.54
C SER A 115 -8.31 2.64 -9.30
N ALA A 116 -8.74 3.09 -10.47
CA ALA A 116 -7.98 4.08 -11.22
C ALA A 116 -7.95 5.44 -10.51
N SER A 117 -6.88 6.19 -10.70
CA SER A 117 -6.73 7.52 -10.14
C SER A 117 -7.09 8.60 -11.16
N GLN A 118 -7.69 9.70 -10.67
CA GLN A 118 -7.91 10.91 -11.45
C GLN A 118 -6.63 11.72 -11.55
N ILE A 119 -6.25 12.15 -12.76
CA ILE A 119 -5.20 13.14 -12.94
C ILE A 119 -5.79 14.51 -12.65
N VAL A 120 -5.23 15.21 -11.65
CA VAL A 120 -5.66 16.58 -11.27
C VAL A 120 -4.83 17.61 -12.02
N SER A 121 -3.53 17.36 -12.19
CA SER A 121 -2.64 18.21 -12.98
C SER A 121 -1.45 17.41 -13.50
N GLY A 122 -0.88 17.84 -14.63
CA GLY A 122 0.21 17.11 -15.28
C GLY A 122 -0.27 15.86 -16.02
N ARG A 123 0.51 14.78 -15.95
CA ARG A 123 0.23 13.50 -16.63
C ARG A 123 0.60 12.29 -15.79
N GLN A 124 0.09 11.13 -16.15
CA GLN A 124 0.53 9.85 -15.56
C GLN A 124 2.00 9.55 -15.87
N PRO A 125 2.72 8.92 -14.93
CA PRO A 125 4.06 8.39 -15.14
C PRO A 125 4.09 7.34 -16.25
N LYS A 126 5.06 7.47 -17.17
CA LYS A 126 5.29 6.51 -18.25
C LYS A 126 6.66 5.84 -18.14
N LYS A 127 7.67 6.56 -17.62
CA LYS A 127 9.04 6.07 -17.47
C LYS A 127 9.30 5.54 -16.06
N ASP A 128 10.33 4.71 -15.92
CA ASP A 128 10.70 4.05 -14.65
C ASP A 128 11.13 5.03 -13.53
N ASN A 129 11.52 6.25 -13.89
CA ASN A 129 11.94 7.32 -12.98
C ASN A 129 10.92 8.46 -12.86
N GLU A 130 9.68 8.23 -13.25
CA GLU A 130 8.57 9.20 -13.13
C GLU A 130 7.61 8.78 -12.02
N ILE A 131 7.05 9.78 -11.33
CA ILE A 131 6.10 9.57 -10.22
C ILE A 131 4.97 10.61 -10.31
N ALA A 132 3.76 10.18 -9.99
CA ALA A 132 2.63 11.07 -9.72
C ALA A 132 2.31 11.02 -8.23
N LEU A 133 2.20 12.19 -7.60
CA LEU A 133 1.91 12.31 -6.17
C LEU A 133 0.43 12.59 -5.93
N SER A 134 -0.06 12.25 -4.74
CA SER A 134 -1.38 12.69 -4.29
C SER A 134 -1.52 14.21 -4.40
N TYR A 135 -2.68 14.69 -4.87
CA TYR A 135 -3.00 16.12 -4.94
C TYR A 135 -2.92 16.80 -3.56
N LEU A 136 -3.04 16.05 -2.48
CA LEU A 136 -2.88 16.54 -1.10
C LEU A 136 -1.49 17.12 -0.84
N LEU A 137 -0.51 16.72 -1.64
CA LEU A 137 0.89 17.16 -1.56
C LEU A 137 1.22 18.31 -2.53
N LYS A 138 0.25 18.79 -3.32
CA LYS A 138 0.46 19.86 -4.32
C LYS A 138 1.03 21.15 -3.72
N GLY A 139 0.74 21.45 -2.43
CA GLY A 139 1.32 22.61 -1.73
C GLY A 139 2.80 22.43 -1.32
N LYS A 140 3.25 21.17 -1.14
CA LYS A 140 4.63 20.84 -0.72
C LYS A 140 5.57 20.58 -1.88
N TYR A 141 5.05 20.20 -3.06
CA TYR A 141 5.83 19.76 -4.24
C TYR A 141 5.33 20.45 -5.51
N LYS A 142 6.22 20.57 -6.51
CA LYS A 142 5.91 21.18 -7.83
C LYS A 142 6.06 20.15 -8.96
N LEU A 143 5.31 20.33 -10.06
CA LEU A 143 5.51 19.54 -11.28
C LEU A 143 6.91 19.75 -11.81
N GLY A 144 7.53 18.67 -12.31
CA GLY A 144 8.90 18.66 -12.82
C GLY A 144 9.98 18.56 -11.75
N GLN A 145 9.67 18.78 -10.47
CA GLN A 145 10.60 18.61 -9.36
C GLN A 145 11.03 17.15 -9.24
N THR A 146 12.30 16.94 -8.90
CA THR A 146 12.85 15.60 -8.61
C THR A 146 12.86 15.37 -7.10
N ILE A 147 12.35 14.22 -6.68
CA ILE A 147 12.41 13.73 -5.31
C ILE A 147 13.31 12.51 -5.23
N SER A 148 13.97 12.31 -4.08
CA SER A 148 14.78 11.12 -3.80
C SER A 148 14.11 10.33 -2.67
N LEU A 149 14.05 9.01 -2.80
CA LEU A 149 13.50 8.12 -1.80
C LEU A 149 14.62 7.58 -0.90
N GLN A 150 14.38 7.51 0.41
CA GLN A 150 15.35 6.95 1.37
C GLN A 150 15.55 5.46 1.12
N THR A 151 14.43 4.73 1.06
CA THR A 151 14.43 3.27 0.88
C THR A 151 13.65 2.92 -0.38
N PRO A 152 14.31 2.82 -1.54
CA PRO A 152 13.61 2.49 -2.79
C PRO A 152 13.06 1.05 -2.80
N GLY A 153 13.59 0.14 -1.98
CA GLY A 153 13.10 -1.22 -1.83
C GLY A 153 13.05 -1.97 -3.16
N ASN A 154 11.84 -2.27 -3.63
CA ASN A 154 11.57 -2.97 -4.88
C ASN A 154 11.55 -2.07 -6.12
N LEU A 155 11.75 -0.76 -5.98
CA LEU A 155 11.85 0.16 -7.10
C LEU A 155 13.24 0.11 -7.74
N LYS A 156 13.32 0.31 -9.06
CA LYS A 156 14.58 0.36 -9.82
C LYS A 156 15.35 1.65 -9.57
N ALA A 157 14.63 2.78 -9.50
CA ALA A 157 15.22 4.10 -9.33
C ALA A 157 15.11 4.57 -7.86
N LYS A 158 16.04 5.40 -7.43
CA LYS A 158 16.01 6.13 -6.16
C LYS A 158 15.48 7.56 -6.33
N LYS A 159 15.68 8.15 -7.51
CA LYS A 159 15.27 9.52 -7.85
C LYS A 159 14.11 9.46 -8.83
N PHE A 160 13.06 10.25 -8.57
CA PHE A 160 11.85 10.31 -9.40
C PHE A 160 11.48 11.74 -9.73
N LYS A 161 11.16 12.00 -11.02
CA LYS A 161 10.61 13.27 -11.49
C LYS A 161 9.09 13.28 -11.32
N ILE A 162 8.56 14.29 -10.68
CA ILE A 162 7.10 14.46 -10.49
C ILE A 162 6.51 14.88 -11.83
N THR A 163 5.65 14.03 -12.39
CA THR A 163 5.00 14.27 -13.69
C THR A 163 3.53 14.63 -13.56
N GLY A 164 2.92 14.39 -12.42
CA GLY A 164 1.52 14.68 -12.19
C GLY A 164 1.13 14.68 -10.73
N PHE A 165 -0.06 15.25 -10.49
CA PHE A 165 -0.77 15.10 -9.23
C PHE A 165 -2.07 14.35 -9.48
N ILE A 166 -2.35 13.36 -8.63
CA ILE A 166 -3.47 12.44 -8.76
C ILE A 166 -4.40 12.53 -7.54
N ARG A 167 -5.67 12.23 -7.78
CA ARG A 167 -6.65 11.93 -6.72
C ARG A 167 -6.96 10.44 -6.82
N SER A 168 -6.51 9.68 -5.83
CA SER A 168 -6.81 8.26 -5.74
C SER A 168 -8.28 8.05 -5.35
N SER A 169 -8.93 7.05 -5.95
CA SER A 169 -10.27 6.64 -5.52
C SER A 169 -10.27 5.92 -4.16
N GLU A 170 -9.12 5.39 -3.72
CA GLU A 170 -8.95 4.67 -2.44
C GLU A 170 -8.56 5.60 -1.28
N SER A 171 -8.04 6.80 -1.57
CA SER A 171 -7.56 7.74 -0.55
C SER A 171 -7.91 9.18 -0.98
N ILE A 172 -9.08 9.65 -0.52
CA ILE A 172 -9.65 10.92 -0.95
C ILE A 172 -9.29 12.06 0.00
N ASP A 173 -9.19 11.80 1.30
CA ASP A 173 -8.91 12.80 2.32
C ASP A 173 -7.58 12.55 3.04
N ARG A 174 -7.24 13.48 3.94
CA ARG A 174 -6.01 13.42 4.75
C ARG A 174 -6.17 12.62 6.05
N SER A 175 -7.39 12.42 6.52
CA SER A 175 -7.66 11.89 7.86
C SER A 175 -7.41 10.39 7.95
N ASN A 176 -7.43 9.67 6.81
CA ASN A 176 -7.26 8.22 6.79
C ASN A 176 -6.47 7.74 5.56
N ILE A 177 -5.24 8.21 5.41
CA ILE A 177 -4.35 7.75 4.33
C ILE A 177 -3.79 6.35 4.65
N GLY A 178 -3.70 6.00 5.93
CA GLY A 178 -3.22 4.71 6.43
C GLY A 178 -1.91 4.81 7.19
N GLN A 179 -1.49 3.66 7.73
CA GLN A 179 -0.24 3.50 8.47
C GLN A 179 0.84 2.88 7.58
N THR A 180 2.11 3.15 7.91
CA THR A 180 3.28 2.61 7.23
C THR A 180 4.31 2.14 8.25
N SER A 181 5.22 1.26 7.84
CA SER A 181 6.41 0.92 8.61
C SER A 181 7.60 1.85 8.31
N ALA A 182 7.43 2.82 7.40
CA ALA A 182 8.43 3.83 7.07
C ALA A 182 8.24 5.07 7.96
N GLY A 183 9.32 5.74 8.28
CA GLY A 183 9.32 7.02 8.96
C GLY A 183 8.72 6.98 10.37
N ASP A 184 7.74 7.86 10.62
CA ASP A 184 7.03 8.01 11.90
C ASP A 184 5.75 7.17 12.02
N GLY A 185 5.50 6.29 11.06
CA GLY A 185 4.38 5.34 11.10
C GLY A 185 3.10 5.83 10.45
N GLN A 186 3.03 7.09 9.99
CA GLN A 186 1.87 7.66 9.31
C GLN A 186 2.20 7.99 7.86
N LEU A 187 1.23 7.81 6.97
CA LEU A 187 1.35 8.20 5.58
C LEU A 187 0.90 9.65 5.38
N ASP A 188 1.71 10.43 4.68
CA ASP A 188 1.36 11.79 4.23
C ASP A 188 0.62 11.80 2.90
N GLY A 189 0.77 10.74 2.11
CA GLY A 189 0.12 10.64 0.82
C GLY A 189 0.40 9.35 0.08
N VAL A 190 -0.35 9.20 -1.01
CA VAL A 190 -0.13 8.10 -1.96
C VAL A 190 0.57 8.63 -3.21
N ALA A 191 1.27 7.74 -3.88
CA ALA A 191 1.93 8.03 -5.14
C ALA A 191 1.75 6.88 -6.13
N GLU A 192 1.85 7.16 -7.40
CA GLU A 192 1.80 6.16 -8.47
C GLU A 192 3.02 6.25 -9.36
N VAL A 193 3.52 5.09 -9.75
CA VAL A 193 4.60 4.92 -10.72
C VAL A 193 4.20 3.89 -11.79
N ALA A 194 4.88 3.90 -12.92
CA ALA A 194 4.70 2.87 -13.95
C ALA A 194 5.00 1.49 -13.37
N LYS A 195 4.32 0.44 -13.85
CA LYS A 195 4.62 -0.94 -13.44
C LYS A 195 6.08 -1.33 -13.72
N SER A 196 6.62 -0.83 -14.80
CA SER A 196 8.02 -1.03 -15.21
C SER A 196 9.04 -0.44 -14.24
N ALA A 197 8.65 0.52 -13.38
CA ALA A 197 9.50 1.09 -12.34
C ALA A 197 9.86 0.09 -11.21
N PHE A 198 9.11 -1.00 -11.09
CA PHE A 198 9.43 -2.07 -10.16
C PHE A 198 10.40 -3.10 -10.76
N LYS A 199 11.23 -3.71 -9.91
CA LYS A 199 12.17 -4.78 -10.30
C LYS A 199 11.41 -6.00 -10.81
N LYS A 200 11.98 -6.75 -11.77
CA LYS A 200 11.33 -7.92 -12.41
C LYS A 200 10.83 -8.98 -11.43
N ASN A 201 11.56 -9.22 -10.35
CA ASN A 201 11.25 -10.26 -9.36
C ASN A 201 10.39 -9.76 -8.19
N THR A 202 9.84 -8.55 -8.27
CA THR A 202 8.95 -8.02 -7.23
C THR A 202 7.65 -8.83 -7.21
N PRO A 203 7.26 -9.39 -6.06
CA PRO A 203 5.96 -10.05 -5.94
C PRO A 203 4.83 -9.00 -5.96
N TYR A 204 3.65 -9.40 -6.42
CA TYR A 204 2.48 -8.56 -6.26
C TYR A 204 2.16 -8.40 -4.77
N ALA A 205 1.95 -7.18 -4.32
CA ALA A 205 1.67 -6.88 -2.92
C ALA A 205 0.21 -6.49 -2.68
N ILE A 206 -0.52 -6.14 -3.74
CA ILE A 206 -1.92 -5.71 -3.67
C ILE A 206 -2.75 -6.38 -4.76
N ALA A 207 -3.97 -6.78 -4.39
CA ALA A 207 -5.02 -7.22 -5.32
C ALA A 207 -6.30 -6.44 -5.05
N ARG A 208 -6.87 -5.87 -6.11
CA ARG A 208 -8.10 -5.08 -6.10
C ARG A 208 -9.18 -5.82 -6.85
N ILE A 209 -10.32 -6.02 -6.23
CA ILE A 209 -11.37 -6.92 -6.73
C ILE A 209 -12.67 -6.13 -6.84
N ARG A 210 -13.38 -6.30 -7.97
CA ARG A 210 -14.75 -5.82 -8.16
C ARG A 210 -15.66 -6.99 -8.44
N TYR A 211 -16.84 -6.98 -7.84
CA TYR A 211 -17.87 -8.02 -8.02
C TYR A 211 -18.98 -7.54 -8.96
N LYS A 212 -19.50 -8.45 -9.81
CA LYS A 212 -20.59 -8.13 -10.75
C LYS A 212 -21.83 -7.63 -10.01
N LYS A 213 -22.25 -8.34 -8.95
CA LYS A 213 -23.43 -8.01 -8.18
C LYS A 213 -23.27 -6.71 -7.37
N ALA A 214 -22.08 -6.43 -6.83
CA ALA A 214 -21.80 -5.19 -6.11
C ALA A 214 -21.91 -3.96 -7.03
N ALA A 215 -21.50 -4.07 -8.28
CA ALA A 215 -21.54 -2.98 -9.24
C ALA A 215 -22.96 -2.44 -9.56
N SER A 216 -24.01 -3.23 -9.30
CA SER A 216 -25.42 -2.84 -9.48
C SER A 216 -26.09 -2.37 -8.19
N MET A 217 -25.37 -2.38 -7.05
CA MET A 217 -25.90 -1.97 -5.76
C MET A 217 -25.48 -0.53 -5.43
N TYR A 218 -26.34 0.14 -4.68
CA TYR A 218 -25.98 1.43 -4.09
C TYR A 218 -24.91 1.25 -2.99
N ALA A 219 -23.75 1.87 -3.14
CA ALA A 219 -22.59 1.64 -2.28
C ALA A 219 -22.82 1.93 -0.79
N TYR A 220 -23.75 2.83 -0.47
CA TYR A 220 -24.11 3.17 0.92
C TYR A 220 -25.27 2.34 1.48
N SER A 221 -25.74 1.30 0.78
CA SER A 221 -26.82 0.45 1.25
C SER A 221 -26.29 -0.68 2.15
N SER A 222 -27.07 -1.06 3.16
CA SER A 222 -26.78 -2.24 3.99
C SER A 222 -26.65 -3.52 3.15
N LYS A 223 -27.38 -3.61 2.04
CA LYS A 223 -27.33 -4.74 1.11
C LYS A 223 -25.94 -4.85 0.44
N TYR A 224 -25.34 -3.73 0.03
CA TYR A 224 -23.99 -3.70 -0.49
C TYR A 224 -22.97 -4.10 0.56
N HIS A 225 -23.02 -3.48 1.75
CA HIS A 225 -22.09 -3.77 2.83
C HIS A 225 -22.14 -5.24 3.26
N ASN A 226 -23.31 -5.81 3.46
CA ASN A 226 -23.48 -7.22 3.84
C ASN A 226 -22.95 -8.17 2.75
N TYR A 227 -23.18 -7.85 1.47
CA TYR A 227 -22.67 -8.65 0.36
C TYR A 227 -21.14 -8.62 0.27
N VAL A 228 -20.54 -7.43 0.37
CA VAL A 228 -19.09 -7.26 0.32
C VAL A 228 -18.42 -7.90 1.53
N ALA A 229 -18.96 -7.73 2.74
CA ALA A 229 -18.47 -8.36 3.96
C ALA A 229 -18.46 -9.90 3.84
N ALA A 230 -19.55 -10.51 3.37
CA ALA A 230 -19.59 -11.95 3.15
C ALA A 230 -18.53 -12.45 2.15
N LYS A 231 -18.30 -11.70 1.07
CA LYS A 231 -17.24 -11.99 0.10
C LYS A 231 -15.84 -11.82 0.68
N GLN A 232 -15.63 -10.79 1.48
CA GLN A 232 -14.37 -10.54 2.19
C GLN A 232 -14.07 -11.68 3.17
N ASP A 233 -15.04 -12.11 3.98
CA ASP A 233 -14.88 -13.21 4.95
C ASP A 233 -14.55 -14.54 4.26
N GLN A 234 -15.24 -14.85 3.16
CA GLN A 234 -14.96 -16.04 2.37
C GLN A 234 -13.52 -16.03 1.86
N LEU A 235 -13.11 -14.93 1.22
CA LEU A 235 -11.78 -14.77 0.66
C LEU A 235 -10.71 -14.81 1.74
N GLN A 236 -10.94 -14.15 2.88
CA GLN A 236 -10.02 -14.15 4.01
C GLN A 236 -9.80 -15.55 4.59
N LYS A 237 -10.86 -16.36 4.72
CA LYS A 237 -10.76 -17.75 5.20
C LYS A 237 -9.86 -18.58 4.27
N GLU A 238 -10.06 -18.49 2.97
CA GLU A 238 -9.28 -19.22 1.98
C GLU A 238 -7.80 -18.79 1.96
N LEU A 239 -7.54 -17.48 1.92
CA LEU A 239 -6.18 -16.93 1.96
C LEU A 239 -5.47 -17.24 3.27
N LYS A 240 -6.17 -17.17 4.42
CA LYS A 240 -5.61 -17.54 5.74
C LYS A 240 -5.23 -19.02 5.80
N LYS A 241 -6.05 -19.91 5.23
CA LYS A 241 -5.74 -21.34 5.14
C LYS A 241 -4.48 -21.60 4.30
N HIS A 242 -4.35 -20.93 3.15
CA HIS A 242 -3.16 -21.00 2.31
C HIS A 242 -1.94 -20.40 2.99
N GLY A 243 -2.08 -19.23 3.62
CA GLY A 243 -1.02 -18.55 4.36
C GLY A 243 -0.43 -19.41 5.49
N LYS A 244 -1.28 -20.12 6.26
CA LYS A 244 -0.81 -21.07 7.28
C LYS A 244 0.01 -22.22 6.68
N LYS A 245 -0.42 -22.80 5.55
CA LYS A 245 0.35 -23.85 4.85
C LYS A 245 1.69 -23.34 4.34
N ARG A 246 1.71 -22.15 3.76
CA ARG A 246 2.93 -21.50 3.28
C ARG A 246 3.91 -21.22 4.42
N TYR A 247 3.41 -20.71 5.54
CA TYR A 247 4.23 -20.48 6.72
C TYR A 247 4.86 -21.75 7.27
N SER A 248 4.09 -22.83 7.48
CA SER A 248 4.60 -24.09 7.98
C SER A 248 5.61 -24.72 7.02
N SER A 249 5.35 -24.68 5.70
CA SER A 249 6.32 -25.17 4.69
C SER A 249 7.62 -24.37 4.71
N SER A 250 7.54 -23.04 4.85
CA SER A 250 8.74 -22.18 4.91
C SER A 250 9.54 -22.41 6.20
N LYS A 251 8.84 -22.58 7.34
CA LYS A 251 9.47 -22.91 8.62
C LYS A 251 10.23 -24.23 8.55
N ASN A 252 9.62 -25.27 7.98
CA ASN A 252 10.26 -26.58 7.84
C ASN A 252 11.49 -26.52 6.93
N LYS A 253 11.42 -25.80 5.79
CA LYS A 253 12.57 -25.57 4.91
C LYS A 253 13.70 -24.83 5.60
N LEU A 254 13.39 -23.82 6.41
CA LEU A 254 14.38 -23.06 7.16
C LEU A 254 15.09 -23.97 8.17
N ALA A 255 14.34 -24.76 8.96
CA ALA A 255 14.90 -25.72 9.91
C ALA A 255 15.80 -26.76 9.23
N GLU A 256 15.42 -27.27 8.04
CA GLU A 256 16.25 -28.17 7.26
C GLU A 256 17.56 -27.50 6.79
N GLN A 257 17.48 -26.24 6.33
CA GLN A 257 18.68 -25.48 5.93
C GLN A 257 19.60 -25.17 7.10
N GLU A 258 19.05 -24.85 8.28
CA GLU A 258 19.82 -24.66 9.52
C GLU A 258 20.52 -25.93 9.95
N ALA A 259 19.86 -27.08 9.88
CA ALA A 259 20.46 -28.39 10.16
C ALA A 259 21.61 -28.73 9.18
N LYS A 260 21.41 -28.46 7.88
CA LYS A 260 22.48 -28.62 6.86
C LYS A 260 23.66 -27.70 7.12
N LEU A 261 23.40 -26.45 7.48
CA LEU A 261 24.45 -25.48 7.79
C LEU A 261 25.25 -25.89 9.05
N SER A 262 24.58 -26.37 10.10
CA SER A 262 25.25 -26.83 11.32
C SER A 262 26.14 -28.06 11.06
N SER A 263 25.65 -29.04 10.27
CA SER A 263 26.44 -30.18 9.88
C SER A 263 27.65 -29.82 9.01
N ALA A 264 27.49 -28.88 8.08
CA ALA A 264 28.59 -28.37 7.27
C ALA A 264 29.64 -27.63 8.11
N LYS A 265 29.22 -26.81 9.09
CA LYS A 265 30.14 -26.15 10.03
C LYS A 265 30.92 -27.16 10.88
N GLN A 266 30.28 -28.24 11.31
CA GLN A 266 30.93 -29.31 12.08
C GLN A 266 31.99 -30.02 11.25
N LYS A 267 31.66 -30.43 10.00
CA LYS A 267 32.63 -31.03 9.07
C LYS A 267 33.82 -30.11 8.79
N LEU A 268 33.57 -28.79 8.62
CA LEU A 268 34.62 -27.79 8.41
C LEU A 268 35.56 -27.72 9.64
N LYS A 269 34.99 -27.74 10.85
CA LYS A 269 35.77 -27.73 12.10
C LYS A 269 36.61 -28.98 12.28
N GLU A 270 36.10 -30.16 11.90
CA GLU A 270 36.83 -31.42 11.90
C GLU A 270 37.96 -31.42 10.86
N ALA A 271 37.69 -30.96 9.63
CA ALA A 271 38.72 -30.83 8.61
C ALA A 271 39.84 -29.86 9.02
N GLN A 272 39.49 -28.74 9.66
CA GLN A 272 40.48 -27.80 10.20
C GLN A 272 41.34 -28.43 11.32
N LYS A 273 40.74 -29.26 12.18
CA LYS A 273 41.51 -30.04 13.19
C LYS A 273 42.47 -31.03 12.56
N GLN A 274 42.03 -31.75 11.54
CA GLN A 274 42.86 -32.69 10.80
C GLN A 274 44.04 -32.01 10.10
N LEU A 275 43.79 -30.87 9.43
CA LEU A 275 44.85 -30.08 8.81
C LEU A 275 45.87 -29.54 9.82
N LYS A 276 45.43 -29.06 10.99
CA LYS A 276 46.33 -28.63 12.06
C LYS A 276 47.16 -29.79 12.62
N ALA A 277 46.56 -30.99 12.78
CA ALA A 277 47.27 -32.19 13.25
C ALA A 277 48.32 -32.66 12.21
N GLN A 278 47.99 -32.63 10.91
CA GLN A 278 48.92 -32.94 9.85
C GLN A 278 50.08 -31.94 9.76
N ALA A 279 49.80 -30.62 9.89
CA ALA A 279 50.84 -29.59 9.91
C ALA A 279 51.78 -29.76 11.12
N CYS A 280 51.27 -30.18 12.30
CA CYS A 280 52.08 -30.45 13.47
C CYS A 280 52.95 -31.71 13.30
N SER A 281 52.42 -32.76 12.67
CA SER A 281 53.19 -34.00 12.40
C SER A 281 54.28 -33.82 11.32
N SER A 282 54.07 -32.95 10.35
CA SER A 282 55.08 -32.62 9.34
C SER A 282 56.21 -31.72 9.88
N CYS A 283 55.95 -30.88 10.89
CA CYS A 283 56.97 -30.11 11.61
C CYS A 283 57.84 -30.98 12.55
N SER A 284 57.35 -32.17 12.98
CA SER A 284 58.06 -33.05 13.91
C SER A 284 58.98 -34.08 13.21
N ARG A 285 59.04 -34.08 11.87
CA ARG A 285 60.06 -34.90 11.14
C ARG A 285 61.34 -34.11 11.12
N PRO A 286 62.44 -34.64 11.73
CA PRO A 286 63.76 -34.03 11.62
C PRO A 286 64.16 -34.03 10.13
N GLY A 287 64.48 -32.87 9.62
CA GLY A 287 64.94 -32.72 8.23
C GLY A 287 66.19 -33.57 7.98
N PRO A 288 66.39 -34.08 6.73
CA PRO A 288 67.50 -34.96 6.38
C PRO A 288 68.91 -34.33 6.52
N GLY A 289 69.05 -33.13 7.07
CA GLY A 289 70.31 -32.43 7.30
C GLY A 289 70.95 -32.57 8.67
N GLN A 290 70.32 -33.21 9.66
CA GLN A 290 70.93 -33.39 11.01
C GLN A 290 71.59 -34.75 11.25
N ALA A 291 71.32 -35.78 10.42
CA ALA A 291 71.98 -37.04 10.52
C ALA A 291 73.45 -36.98 10.00
N GLY A 292 73.74 -36.16 8.99
CA GLY A 292 75.10 -36.02 8.41
C GLY A 292 76.09 -35.21 9.25
N ARG A 293 75.62 -34.44 10.24
CA ARG A 293 76.54 -33.66 11.11
C ARG A 293 77.09 -34.44 12.31
N LYS A 294 76.42 -35.49 12.78
CA LYS A 294 76.91 -36.35 13.87
C LYS A 294 77.94 -37.32 13.43
N GLU A 295 77.91 -37.80 12.18
CA GLU A 295 78.98 -38.71 11.61
C GLU A 295 80.26 -37.94 11.25
N ALA A 296 80.20 -36.69 10.87
CA ALA A 296 81.36 -35.84 10.56
C ALA A 296 82.13 -35.43 11.83
N ASP A 297 81.51 -35.26 12.97
CA ASP A 297 82.18 -34.95 14.26
C ASP A 297 82.78 -36.18 14.93
N GLN A 298 82.26 -37.43 14.71
CA GLN A 298 82.88 -38.67 15.21
C GLN A 298 84.10 -39.05 14.41
N ALA A 299 84.19 -38.79 13.13
CA ALA A 299 85.37 -39.05 12.28
C ALA A 299 86.55 -38.09 12.57
N ARG A 300 86.30 -36.93 13.19
CA ARG A 300 87.39 -36.00 13.61
C ARG A 300 87.99 -36.26 14.99
N GLN A 301 87.36 -37.06 15.81
CA GLN A 301 87.88 -37.46 17.11
C GLN A 301 88.68 -38.76 17.15
N SER A 302 88.78 -39.50 16.03
CA SER A 302 89.57 -40.76 15.92
C SER A 302 90.91 -40.63 15.21
N THR A 303 91.33 -39.37 14.85
CA THR A 303 92.66 -39.11 14.22
C THR A 303 93.32 -37.91 14.92
N GLY A 304 93.60 -38.07 16.22
CA GLY A 304 94.45 -37.21 16.96
C GLY A 304 95.04 -37.86 18.18
#